data_5fa5f775b50fc3e53df8dd3defff42e1
#
_entry.id   5fa5f775b50fc3e53df8dd3defff42e1
#
_cell.length_a   1.000
_cell.length_b   1.000
_cell.length_c   1.000
_cell.angle_alpha   90.00
_cell.angle_beta   90.00
_cell.angle_gamma   90.00
#
_symmetry.space_group_name_H-M   'P 1'
#
loop_
_entity.id
_entity.type
_entity.pdbx_description
1 polymer ?
#
loop_
_entity_poly.entity_id
_entity_poly.type
_entity_poly.pdbx_seq_one_letter_code
_entity_poly.pdbx_strand_id
1 'polypeptide(L)'
;MFPVAIVLLAEVLLVTFDIGNDLSLFVRVPGDPQILHYQINPRAEESYFAGRQLAGPEPMRFDIPRPAGVYRIVVVGASTVLGFPYPPELSFPRQLQILLNQRNSDKRFEIINAGMVAINSFSLKDIVNQSVAMQPDLIIVHAGHNEFYGPGGVASTTGTAFNSQFLLAAKVRRRRLYQLAVSAFIDAPSSQKDLMEELPASVAIPKDGRLFKEAEKYYRENLEQMVEIASSAKLPIVLSTVASNLSGHSPVSFLLPENLDPQDMEDWTVLFYKGEHLSVEKLWHDALEQLKQAEAISSNSSLLHYRMGQCLESLERYSESRKEFEMARDLDGCRFRAPGSFRGIVRDVAEQTPRSNVFFVDSAEQLAVEAGPAVLGSNYFLEHVHYNLHGHRRLAIILSRFVQEQILKRQWNVARVPTDSGMDQLLGLLPEDHLSGLSYALKVMSVFPMAKTFDANLHRDAIVAKIRQEFGLLDREQQEVFANLSLDDMAVRLAAALGDHFRDKRQFTRELLYRRSDQIRRPWDSDVAYCLARCLAALDEHRTEAIEPCRRALQLNPRHEQAAKLWAELHAESPQQ
;
A
#
# COMPACT_ATOMS: atom_id res chain seq x y z
N MET A 1 0.21 -1.61 -45.05
CA MET A 1 -1.14 -1.40 -44.49
C MET A 1 -1.89 -2.69 -44.19
N PHE A 2 -1.90 -3.68 -45.11
CA PHE A 2 -2.64 -4.95 -44.96
C PHE A 2 -2.31 -5.76 -43.65
N PRO A 3 -1.07 -5.97 -43.25
CA PRO A 3 -0.75 -6.70 -42.01
C PRO A 3 -1.27 -6.04 -40.72
N VAL A 4 -1.20 -4.71 -40.66
CA VAL A 4 -1.68 -3.94 -39.48
C VAL A 4 -3.20 -4.05 -39.37
N ALA A 5 -3.93 -4.03 -40.49
CA ALA A 5 -5.37 -4.17 -40.48
C ALA A 5 -5.81 -5.57 -40.01
N ILE A 6 -5.07 -6.63 -40.38
CA ILE A 6 -5.32 -8.00 -39.89
C ILE A 6 -5.12 -8.10 -38.39
N VAL A 7 -4.03 -7.55 -37.86
CA VAL A 7 -3.74 -7.54 -36.43
C VAL A 7 -4.82 -6.80 -35.64
N LEU A 8 -5.24 -5.62 -36.13
CA LEU A 8 -6.33 -4.86 -35.51
C LEU A 8 -7.67 -5.60 -35.54
N LEU A 9 -8.01 -6.24 -36.69
CA LEU A 9 -9.22 -7.03 -36.80
C LEU A 9 -9.20 -8.23 -35.85
N ALA A 10 -8.07 -8.95 -35.78
CA ALA A 10 -7.91 -10.06 -34.83
C ALA A 10 -8.12 -9.61 -33.39
N GLU A 11 -7.51 -8.50 -32.98
CA GLU A 11 -7.68 -7.93 -31.62
C GLU A 11 -9.17 -7.59 -31.37
N VAL A 12 -9.85 -6.94 -32.31
CA VAL A 12 -11.29 -6.62 -32.20
C VAL A 12 -12.13 -7.88 -32.03
N LEU A 13 -11.86 -8.94 -32.81
CA LEU A 13 -12.56 -10.21 -32.68
C LEU A 13 -12.33 -10.86 -31.31
N LEU A 14 -11.09 -10.88 -30.82
CA LEU A 14 -10.77 -11.40 -29.49
C LEU A 14 -11.49 -10.65 -28.38
N VAL A 15 -11.55 -9.32 -28.47
CA VAL A 15 -12.32 -8.48 -27.53
C VAL A 15 -13.81 -8.77 -27.61
N THR A 16 -14.36 -8.91 -28.83
CA THR A 16 -15.80 -9.14 -29.06
C THR A 16 -16.27 -10.49 -28.52
N PHE A 17 -15.44 -11.52 -28.68
CA PHE A 17 -15.74 -12.88 -28.20
C PHE A 17 -15.24 -13.18 -26.80
N ASP A 18 -14.72 -12.16 -26.10
CA ASP A 18 -14.17 -12.25 -24.76
C ASP A 18 -13.07 -13.31 -24.57
N ILE A 19 -12.22 -13.45 -25.60
CA ILE A 19 -11.07 -14.37 -25.57
C ILE A 19 -9.84 -13.61 -25.03
N GLY A 20 -9.19 -14.17 -24.00
CA GLY A 20 -8.10 -13.53 -23.27
C GLY A 20 -8.60 -12.61 -22.16
N ASN A 21 -7.69 -11.88 -21.50
CA ASN A 21 -7.99 -11.06 -20.34
C ASN A 21 -7.90 -9.56 -20.66
N ASP A 22 -8.80 -8.78 -20.10
CA ASP A 22 -8.60 -7.32 -20.02
C ASP A 22 -7.68 -7.02 -18.81
N LEU A 23 -6.49 -6.50 -19.10
CA LEU A 23 -5.50 -6.12 -18.06
C LEU A 23 -5.46 -4.59 -17.86
N SER A 24 -6.48 -3.86 -18.31
CA SER A 24 -6.65 -2.44 -17.98
C SER A 24 -6.94 -2.29 -16.49
N LEU A 25 -6.54 -1.16 -15.92
CA LEU A 25 -6.78 -0.90 -14.48
C LEU A 25 -8.27 -0.84 -14.15
N PHE A 26 -9.07 -0.25 -15.04
CA PHE A 26 -10.50 -0.12 -14.86
C PHE A 26 -11.22 -0.93 -15.93
N VAL A 27 -12.02 -1.90 -15.50
CA VAL A 27 -12.80 -2.75 -16.37
C VAL A 27 -14.29 -2.53 -16.17
N ARG A 28 -15.04 -2.62 -17.25
CA ARG A 28 -16.49 -2.52 -17.20
C ARG A 28 -17.07 -3.82 -16.62
N VAL A 29 -18.02 -3.68 -15.69
CA VAL A 29 -18.72 -4.83 -15.09
C VAL A 29 -20.21 -4.76 -15.39
N PRO A 30 -20.91 -5.91 -15.39
CA PRO A 30 -22.36 -5.96 -15.56
C PRO A 30 -23.10 -5.18 -14.47
N GLY A 31 -24.21 -4.54 -14.85
CA GLY A 31 -25.08 -3.78 -13.94
C GLY A 31 -26.27 -3.21 -14.69
N ASP A 32 -26.82 -2.10 -14.19
CA ASP A 32 -27.92 -1.37 -14.82
C ASP A 32 -27.53 -0.93 -16.24
N PRO A 33 -28.31 -1.23 -17.29
CA PRO A 33 -28.01 -0.82 -18.65
C PRO A 33 -27.90 0.69 -18.88
N GLN A 34 -28.47 1.49 -17.99
CA GLN A 34 -28.46 2.96 -18.08
C GLN A 34 -27.21 3.61 -17.46
N ILE A 35 -26.46 2.84 -16.68
CA ILE A 35 -25.28 3.33 -15.96
C ILE A 35 -24.09 2.42 -16.30
N LEU A 36 -22.94 3.02 -16.62
CA LEU A 36 -21.72 2.24 -16.82
C LEU A 36 -21.09 1.95 -15.45
N HIS A 37 -21.11 0.69 -15.08
CA HIS A 37 -20.45 0.23 -13.87
C HIS A 37 -19.01 -0.16 -14.20
N TYR A 38 -18.07 0.40 -13.46
CA TYR A 38 -16.65 0.06 -13.54
C TYR A 38 -16.16 -0.58 -12.25
N GLN A 39 -15.11 -1.35 -12.38
CA GLN A 39 -14.42 -1.97 -11.27
C GLN A 39 -12.91 -1.82 -11.46
N ILE A 40 -12.17 -1.63 -10.37
CA ILE A 40 -10.72 -1.81 -10.39
C ILE A 40 -10.44 -3.29 -10.69
N ASN A 41 -9.55 -3.52 -11.64
CA ASN A 41 -9.20 -4.86 -12.10
C ASN A 41 -8.09 -5.47 -11.23
N PRO A 42 -8.35 -6.52 -10.45
CA PRO A 42 -7.32 -7.14 -9.61
C PRO A 42 -6.17 -7.77 -10.40
N ARG A 43 -6.33 -7.95 -11.73
CA ARG A 43 -5.31 -8.49 -12.63
C ARG A 43 -4.51 -7.42 -13.38
N ALA A 44 -4.72 -6.15 -13.09
CA ALA A 44 -4.06 -5.05 -13.81
C ALA A 44 -2.52 -5.10 -13.67
N GLU A 45 -2.01 -5.61 -12.54
CA GLU A 45 -0.58 -5.75 -12.27
C GLU A 45 0.13 -6.67 -13.27
N GLU A 46 -0.54 -7.67 -13.84
CA GLU A 46 0.04 -8.59 -14.84
C GLU A 46 0.60 -7.83 -16.05
N SER A 47 0.02 -6.66 -16.37
CA SER A 47 0.51 -5.82 -17.45
C SER A 47 1.89 -5.22 -17.15
N TYR A 48 2.21 -5.00 -15.88
CA TYR A 48 3.48 -4.41 -15.45
C TYR A 48 4.55 -5.46 -15.12
N PHE A 49 4.16 -6.65 -14.66
CA PHE A 49 5.07 -7.68 -14.17
C PHE A 49 5.24 -8.91 -15.09
N ALA A 50 5.02 -8.74 -16.39
CA ALA A 50 5.23 -9.80 -17.39
C ALA A 50 4.47 -11.11 -17.10
N GLY A 51 3.22 -11.01 -16.64
CA GLY A 51 2.34 -12.15 -16.37
C GLY A 51 2.50 -12.78 -14.98
N ARG A 52 3.29 -12.18 -14.09
CA ARG A 52 3.33 -12.60 -12.68
C ARG A 52 2.12 -12.05 -11.95
N GLN A 53 1.51 -12.89 -11.13
CA GLN A 53 0.48 -12.46 -10.18
C GLN A 53 1.14 -12.03 -8.88
N LEU A 54 0.92 -10.77 -8.51
CA LEU A 54 1.22 -10.20 -7.20
C LEU A 54 -0.10 -9.87 -6.49
N ALA A 55 -0.03 -9.26 -5.31
CA ALA A 55 -1.23 -8.69 -4.71
C ALA A 55 -1.68 -7.46 -5.54
N GLY A 56 -2.66 -7.67 -6.40
CA GLY A 56 -3.26 -6.66 -7.24
C GLY A 56 -4.10 -5.64 -6.46
N PRO A 57 -4.63 -4.63 -7.13
CA PRO A 57 -5.53 -3.66 -6.50
C PRO A 57 -6.85 -4.32 -6.11
N GLU A 58 -7.49 -3.79 -5.06
CA GLU A 58 -8.80 -4.27 -4.60
C GLU A 58 -9.91 -3.94 -5.60
N PRO A 59 -10.78 -4.90 -5.94
CA PRO A 59 -11.87 -4.71 -6.89
C PRO A 59 -13.00 -3.84 -6.30
N MET A 60 -12.81 -2.54 -6.26
CA MET A 60 -13.82 -1.56 -5.88
C MET A 60 -14.70 -1.21 -7.08
N ARG A 61 -16.03 -1.20 -6.90
CA ARG A 61 -17.01 -0.79 -7.94
C ARG A 61 -17.39 0.68 -7.81
N PHE A 62 -17.59 1.34 -8.95
CA PHE A 62 -18.05 2.73 -9.04
C PHE A 62 -18.72 2.99 -10.40
N ASP A 63 -19.46 4.10 -10.50
CA ASP A 63 -20.31 4.39 -11.65
C ASP A 63 -19.74 5.52 -12.53
N ILE A 64 -19.97 5.40 -13.84
CA ILE A 64 -19.71 6.44 -14.84
C ILE A 64 -21.00 6.67 -15.65
N PRO A 65 -21.52 7.90 -15.80
CA PRO A 65 -20.98 9.15 -15.23
C PRO A 65 -20.98 9.13 -13.70
N ARG A 66 -20.06 9.88 -13.09
CA ARG A 66 -20.00 10.05 -11.65
C ARG A 66 -21.34 10.57 -11.11
N PRO A 67 -21.95 9.93 -10.08
CA PRO A 67 -23.22 10.36 -9.54
C PRO A 67 -23.21 11.82 -9.04
N ALA A 68 -24.34 12.52 -9.15
CA ALA A 68 -24.49 13.88 -8.64
C ALA A 68 -24.22 13.93 -7.13
N GLY A 69 -23.54 14.99 -6.67
CA GLY A 69 -23.18 15.17 -5.25
C GLY A 69 -22.00 14.30 -4.78
N VAL A 70 -21.41 13.47 -5.64
CA VAL A 70 -20.19 12.71 -5.34
C VAL A 70 -18.95 13.53 -5.70
N TYR A 71 -18.00 13.62 -4.77
CA TYR A 71 -16.65 14.13 -5.00
C TYR A 71 -15.69 12.95 -5.05
N ARG A 72 -15.14 12.68 -6.23
CA ARG A 72 -14.30 11.50 -6.48
C ARG A 72 -12.83 11.84 -6.38
N ILE A 73 -12.10 11.11 -5.54
CA ILE A 73 -10.65 11.20 -5.41
C ILE A 73 -10.03 9.88 -5.86
N VAL A 74 -9.04 9.92 -6.73
CA VAL A 74 -8.21 8.75 -7.04
C VAL A 74 -6.88 8.89 -6.31
N VAL A 75 -6.55 7.90 -5.46
CA VAL A 75 -5.27 7.84 -4.76
C VAL A 75 -4.38 6.83 -5.45
N VAL A 76 -3.26 7.31 -5.96
CA VAL A 76 -2.31 6.55 -6.79
C VAL A 76 -1.01 6.35 -6.02
N GLY A 77 -0.52 5.13 -5.98
CA GLY A 77 0.75 4.80 -5.32
C GLY A 77 1.05 3.32 -5.30
N ALA A 78 2.03 2.93 -4.51
CA ALA A 78 2.46 1.54 -4.40
C ALA A 78 1.75 0.79 -3.26
N SER A 79 2.43 -0.20 -2.67
CA SER A 79 1.93 -1.03 -1.56
C SER A 79 1.45 -0.22 -0.35
N THR A 80 2.08 0.91 -0.04
CA THR A 80 1.68 1.81 1.05
C THR A 80 0.31 2.46 0.81
N VAL A 81 -0.05 2.74 -0.45
CA VAL A 81 -1.38 3.23 -0.84
C VAL A 81 -2.39 2.10 -0.83
N LEU A 82 -2.03 0.93 -1.38
CA LEU A 82 -2.88 -0.27 -1.30
C LEU A 82 -3.30 -0.56 0.14
N GLY A 83 -2.39 -0.36 1.09
CA GLY A 83 -2.60 -0.65 2.51
C GLY A 83 -1.86 -1.90 2.98
N PHE A 84 -1.05 -2.50 2.08
CA PHE A 84 -0.29 -3.71 2.38
C PHE A 84 0.48 -3.59 3.71
N PRO A 85 0.48 -4.61 4.55
CA PRO A 85 -0.08 -5.96 4.35
C PRO A 85 -1.52 -6.14 4.85
N TYR A 86 -2.18 -5.07 5.26
CA TYR A 86 -3.59 -5.11 5.63
C TYR A 86 -4.49 -5.15 4.39
N PRO A 87 -5.75 -5.60 4.55
CA PRO A 87 -6.77 -5.40 3.52
C PRO A 87 -6.89 -3.90 3.14
N PRO A 88 -7.08 -3.58 1.86
CA PRO A 88 -7.18 -2.19 1.39
C PRO A 88 -8.24 -1.36 2.10
N GLU A 89 -9.26 -1.99 2.65
CA GLU A 89 -10.33 -1.36 3.42
C GLU A 89 -9.87 -0.80 4.78
N LEU A 90 -8.69 -1.18 5.25
CA LEU A 90 -8.07 -0.64 6.46
C LEU A 90 -7.01 0.43 6.15
N SER A 91 -6.71 0.65 4.86
CA SER A 91 -5.69 1.57 4.37
C SER A 91 -6.01 3.04 4.65
N PHE A 92 -5.02 3.91 4.53
CA PHE A 92 -5.23 5.35 4.69
C PHE A 92 -6.19 5.95 3.65
N PRO A 93 -6.29 5.50 2.37
CA PRO A 93 -7.31 5.99 1.45
C PRO A 93 -8.74 5.74 1.96
N ARG A 94 -9.01 4.56 2.52
CA ARG A 94 -10.31 4.25 3.11
C ARG A 94 -10.60 5.12 4.34
N GLN A 95 -9.62 5.30 5.22
CA GLN A 95 -9.74 6.18 6.39
C GLN A 95 -9.92 7.65 5.98
N LEU A 96 -9.24 8.11 4.92
CA LEU A 96 -9.43 9.43 4.33
C LEU A 96 -10.88 9.62 3.85
N GLN A 97 -11.46 8.62 3.20
CA GLN A 97 -12.87 8.66 2.77
C GLN A 97 -13.82 8.84 3.95
N ILE A 98 -13.63 8.07 5.02
CA ILE A 98 -14.43 8.15 6.24
C ILE A 98 -14.31 9.56 6.85
N LEU A 99 -13.09 10.06 7.01
CA LEU A 99 -12.81 11.38 7.58
C LEU A 99 -13.46 12.51 6.77
N LEU A 100 -13.41 12.48 5.45
CA LEU A 100 -14.01 13.49 4.59
C LEU A 100 -15.54 13.40 4.61
N ASN A 101 -16.12 12.20 4.61
CA ASN A 101 -17.58 12.03 4.68
C ASN A 101 -18.18 12.50 6.01
N GLN A 102 -17.49 12.26 7.12
CA GLN A 102 -17.97 12.75 8.43
C GLN A 102 -17.97 14.26 8.58
N ARG A 103 -17.16 14.98 7.77
CA ARG A 103 -17.01 16.44 7.86
C ARG A 103 -17.90 17.20 6.90
N ASN A 104 -18.32 16.58 5.82
CA ASN A 104 -19.01 17.23 4.72
C ASN A 104 -20.35 16.54 4.48
N SER A 105 -21.43 17.18 4.89
CA SER A 105 -22.80 16.67 4.67
C SER A 105 -23.38 17.03 3.30
N ASP A 106 -22.78 18.00 2.62
CA ASP A 106 -23.22 18.50 1.31
C ASP A 106 -22.68 17.68 0.12
N LYS A 107 -21.67 16.84 0.37
CA LYS A 107 -21.02 15.99 -0.65
C LYS A 107 -20.70 14.63 -0.08
N ARG A 108 -20.84 13.59 -0.88
CA ARG A 108 -20.33 12.26 -0.59
C ARG A 108 -18.96 12.09 -1.23
N PHE A 109 -17.96 11.77 -0.43
CA PHE A 109 -16.62 11.47 -0.95
C PHE A 109 -16.52 9.98 -1.31
N GLU A 110 -16.03 9.74 -2.52
CA GLU A 110 -15.72 8.43 -3.03
C GLU A 110 -14.23 8.38 -3.35
N ILE A 111 -13.49 7.50 -2.67
CA ILE A 111 -12.04 7.38 -2.88
C ILE A 111 -11.74 6.07 -3.58
N ILE A 112 -11.19 6.15 -4.77
CA ILE A 112 -10.69 5.02 -5.54
C ILE A 112 -9.24 4.79 -5.14
N ASN A 113 -8.97 3.67 -4.46
CA ASN A 113 -7.61 3.25 -4.12
C ASN A 113 -6.99 2.53 -5.31
N ALA A 114 -6.14 3.22 -6.08
CA ALA A 114 -5.41 2.67 -7.22
C ALA A 114 -3.97 2.23 -6.86
N GLY A 115 -3.77 1.79 -5.61
CA GLY A 115 -2.51 1.24 -5.14
C GLY A 115 -2.26 -0.18 -5.63
N MET A 116 -1.01 -0.53 -5.89
CA MET A 116 -0.54 -1.88 -6.24
C MET A 116 0.80 -2.18 -5.61
N VAL A 117 1.07 -3.46 -5.29
CA VAL A 117 2.36 -3.86 -4.71
C VAL A 117 3.51 -3.65 -5.70
N ALA A 118 4.65 -3.20 -5.20
CA ALA A 118 5.95 -3.13 -5.90
C ALA A 118 6.01 -2.26 -7.18
N ILE A 119 4.97 -1.51 -7.53
CA ILE A 119 5.01 -0.57 -8.67
C ILE A 119 5.74 0.72 -8.30
N ASN A 120 6.22 1.44 -9.32
CA ASN A 120 6.95 2.69 -9.21
C ASN A 120 6.39 3.77 -10.15
N SER A 121 7.04 4.92 -10.22
CA SER A 121 6.58 6.08 -10.99
C SER A 121 6.33 5.80 -12.48
N PHE A 122 7.01 4.82 -13.10
CA PHE A 122 6.72 4.41 -14.49
C PHE A 122 5.31 3.83 -14.63
N SER A 123 4.92 2.93 -13.74
CA SER A 123 3.58 2.34 -13.71
C SER A 123 2.54 3.38 -13.28
N LEU A 124 2.86 4.20 -12.26
CA LEU A 124 1.95 5.21 -11.72
C LEU A 124 1.55 6.26 -12.75
N LYS A 125 2.45 6.65 -13.64
CA LYS A 125 2.15 7.56 -14.75
C LYS A 125 1.04 7.00 -15.67
N ASP A 126 1.09 5.72 -15.97
CA ASP A 126 0.05 5.05 -16.76
C ASP A 126 -1.28 4.94 -15.99
N ILE A 127 -1.22 4.68 -14.67
CA ILE A 127 -2.38 4.67 -13.79
C ILE A 127 -3.05 6.05 -13.74
N VAL A 128 -2.27 7.13 -13.57
CA VAL A 128 -2.79 8.51 -13.62
C VAL A 128 -3.49 8.78 -14.95
N ASN A 129 -2.88 8.36 -16.07
CA ASN A 129 -3.50 8.54 -17.39
C ASN A 129 -4.83 7.77 -17.53
N GLN A 130 -4.91 6.52 -17.06
CA GLN A 130 -6.15 5.75 -17.09
C GLN A 130 -7.22 6.34 -16.15
N SER A 131 -6.79 6.91 -15.01
CA SER A 131 -7.69 7.51 -14.01
C SER A 131 -8.46 8.72 -14.52
N VAL A 132 -7.95 9.46 -15.49
CA VAL A 132 -8.62 10.63 -16.09
C VAL A 132 -10.01 10.27 -16.62
N ALA A 133 -10.16 9.11 -17.26
CA ALA A 133 -11.44 8.65 -17.80
C ALA A 133 -12.47 8.30 -16.71
N MET A 134 -12.03 8.12 -15.46
CA MET A 134 -12.91 7.80 -14.33
C MET A 134 -13.54 9.04 -13.68
N GLN A 135 -13.40 10.21 -14.31
CA GLN A 135 -13.98 11.48 -13.89
C GLN A 135 -13.66 11.87 -12.43
N PRO A 136 -12.39 11.84 -12.00
CA PRO A 136 -12.03 12.30 -10.66
C PRO A 136 -12.17 13.82 -10.54
N ASP A 137 -12.37 14.30 -9.32
CA ASP A 137 -12.27 15.72 -8.96
C ASP A 137 -10.86 16.05 -8.43
N LEU A 138 -10.11 15.02 -8.00
CA LEU A 138 -8.76 15.14 -7.45
C LEU A 138 -7.98 13.85 -7.65
N ILE A 139 -6.70 13.98 -7.97
CA ILE A 139 -5.74 12.88 -7.95
C ILE A 139 -4.73 13.14 -6.83
N ILE A 140 -4.44 12.13 -6.00
CA ILE A 140 -3.37 12.17 -4.99
C ILE A 140 -2.33 11.12 -5.36
N VAL A 141 -1.08 11.54 -5.52
CA VAL A 141 0.06 10.64 -5.79
C VAL A 141 0.91 10.54 -4.52
N HIS A 142 1.04 9.32 -3.99
CA HIS A 142 1.85 9.02 -2.79
C HIS A 142 2.79 7.86 -3.11
N ALA A 143 4.03 8.17 -3.54
CA ALA A 143 4.99 7.18 -4.05
C ALA A 143 6.44 7.62 -3.88
N GLY A 144 7.40 6.67 -4.04
CA GLY A 144 8.83 6.93 -3.99
C GLY A 144 9.70 5.74 -3.54
N HIS A 145 9.12 4.70 -2.90
CA HIS A 145 9.92 3.60 -2.33
C HIS A 145 10.48 2.62 -3.39
N ASN A 146 9.78 2.42 -4.51
CA ASN A 146 10.10 1.36 -5.46
C ASN A 146 10.85 1.84 -6.71
N GLU A 147 11.37 3.06 -6.71
CA GLU A 147 11.92 3.68 -7.92
C GLU A 147 13.15 2.96 -8.48
N PHE A 148 13.90 2.27 -7.62
CA PHE A 148 15.09 1.54 -8.02
C PHE A 148 14.77 0.14 -8.57
N TYR A 149 13.88 -0.61 -7.91
CA TYR A 149 13.63 -2.02 -8.18
C TYR A 149 12.29 -2.31 -8.84
N GLY A 150 11.35 -1.39 -8.78
CA GLY A 150 10.04 -1.54 -9.44
C GLY A 150 10.15 -1.67 -10.95
N PRO A 151 9.06 -2.02 -11.65
CA PRO A 151 9.07 -2.27 -13.09
C PRO A 151 9.61 -1.09 -13.91
N GLY A 152 10.65 -1.33 -14.71
CA GLY A 152 11.35 -0.27 -15.47
C GLY A 152 12.33 0.56 -14.66
N GLY A 153 12.50 0.29 -13.36
CA GLY A 153 13.50 0.93 -12.50
C GLY A 153 14.93 0.54 -12.87
N VAL A 154 15.90 1.33 -12.38
CA VAL A 154 17.33 1.22 -12.78
C VAL A 154 18.00 -0.11 -12.37
N ALA A 155 17.45 -0.80 -11.38
CA ALA A 155 17.91 -2.12 -10.92
C ALA A 155 16.79 -3.17 -10.97
N SER A 156 15.78 -2.95 -11.80
CA SER A 156 14.65 -3.87 -11.98
C SER A 156 15.10 -5.17 -12.65
N THR A 157 14.61 -6.30 -12.13
CA THR A 157 14.79 -7.63 -12.73
C THR A 157 13.69 -8.00 -13.73
N THR A 158 12.69 -7.15 -13.93
CA THR A 158 11.52 -7.41 -14.79
C THR A 158 11.79 -7.35 -16.30
N GLY A 159 13.07 -7.41 -16.72
CA GLY A 159 13.47 -7.78 -18.09
C GLY A 159 13.28 -6.73 -19.19
N THR A 160 12.99 -5.48 -18.87
CA THR A 160 12.95 -4.40 -19.87
C THR A 160 14.17 -3.50 -19.76
N ALA A 161 15.11 -3.69 -20.66
CA ALA A 161 16.41 -3.02 -20.66
C ALA A 161 16.34 -1.49 -20.88
N PHE A 162 15.17 -0.92 -21.19
CA PHE A 162 15.04 0.52 -21.51
C PHE A 162 13.74 1.08 -20.95
N ASN A 163 13.89 2.05 -20.06
CA ASN A 163 12.80 2.76 -19.37
C ASN A 163 11.72 3.34 -20.31
N SER A 164 12.11 3.85 -21.50
CA SER A 164 11.18 4.37 -22.50
C SER A 164 10.28 3.30 -23.14
N GLN A 165 10.71 2.03 -23.14
CA GLN A 165 9.98 0.92 -23.73
C GLN A 165 9.05 0.22 -22.73
N PHE A 166 9.21 0.48 -21.42
CA PHE A 166 8.42 -0.17 -20.36
C PHE A 166 6.91 0.02 -20.58
N LEU A 167 6.45 1.25 -20.78
CA LEU A 167 5.03 1.53 -21.00
C LEU A 167 4.51 0.96 -22.32
N LEU A 168 5.35 0.91 -23.36
CA LEU A 168 4.99 0.24 -24.60
C LEU A 168 4.80 -1.27 -24.37
N ALA A 169 5.73 -1.91 -23.64
CA ALA A 169 5.61 -3.32 -23.29
C ALA A 169 4.35 -3.60 -22.45
N ALA A 170 4.04 -2.77 -21.45
CA ALA A 170 2.81 -2.89 -20.66
C ALA A 170 1.55 -2.76 -21.55
N LYS A 171 1.53 -1.80 -22.48
CA LYS A 171 0.42 -1.66 -23.45
C LYS A 171 0.29 -2.86 -24.37
N VAL A 172 1.41 -3.45 -24.81
CA VAL A 172 1.40 -4.67 -25.65
C VAL A 172 0.88 -5.87 -24.87
N ARG A 173 1.29 -6.04 -23.60
CA ARG A 173 0.79 -7.12 -22.71
C ARG A 173 -0.72 -7.05 -22.50
N ARG A 174 -1.34 -5.87 -22.52
CA ARG A 174 -2.80 -5.71 -22.47
C ARG A 174 -3.52 -6.19 -23.72
N ARG A 175 -2.81 -6.38 -24.85
CA ARG A 175 -3.42 -6.87 -26.09
C ARG A 175 -3.70 -8.35 -25.99
N ARG A 176 -4.95 -8.75 -26.25
CA ARG A 176 -5.40 -10.14 -26.19
C ARG A 176 -4.66 -11.04 -27.18
N LEU A 177 -4.34 -10.51 -28.36
CA LEU A 177 -3.53 -11.21 -29.36
C LEU A 177 -2.12 -11.54 -28.85
N TYR A 178 -1.47 -10.61 -28.11
CA TYR A 178 -0.18 -10.85 -27.48
C TYR A 178 -0.30 -11.95 -26.41
N GLN A 179 -1.33 -11.89 -25.56
CA GLN A 179 -1.56 -12.90 -24.50
C GLN A 179 -1.74 -14.29 -25.10
N LEU A 180 -2.52 -14.42 -26.19
CA LEU A 180 -2.68 -15.67 -26.92
C LEU A 180 -1.38 -16.18 -27.52
N ALA A 181 -0.59 -15.31 -28.14
CA ALA A 181 0.71 -15.69 -28.70
C ALA A 181 1.65 -16.17 -27.60
N VAL A 182 1.70 -15.47 -26.46
CA VAL A 182 2.56 -15.88 -25.33
C VAL A 182 2.09 -17.19 -24.72
N SER A 183 0.78 -17.39 -24.50
CA SER A 183 0.24 -18.62 -23.91
C SER A 183 0.46 -19.86 -24.80
N ALA A 184 0.63 -19.67 -26.11
CA ALA A 184 0.90 -20.76 -27.04
C ALA A 184 2.38 -21.21 -27.06
N PHE A 185 3.31 -20.36 -26.57
CA PHE A 185 4.75 -20.60 -26.67
C PHE A 185 5.49 -20.62 -25.32
N ILE A 186 4.87 -20.17 -24.24
CA ILE A 186 5.46 -20.07 -22.92
C ILE A 186 4.54 -20.77 -21.92
N ASP A 187 5.03 -21.86 -21.33
CA ASP A 187 4.37 -22.48 -20.19
C ASP A 187 4.30 -21.46 -19.05
N ALA A 188 3.20 -21.47 -18.30
CA ALA A 188 3.04 -20.60 -17.14
C ALA A 188 4.26 -20.75 -16.21
N PRO A 189 4.88 -19.66 -15.73
CA PRO A 189 6.06 -19.74 -14.91
C PRO A 189 5.76 -20.57 -13.65
N SER A 190 6.49 -21.67 -13.50
CA SER A 190 6.29 -22.68 -12.45
C SER A 190 6.80 -22.28 -11.07
N SER A 191 7.32 -21.06 -10.87
CA SER A 191 7.83 -20.60 -9.59
C SER A 191 7.23 -19.25 -9.21
N GLN A 192 6.38 -19.25 -8.20
CA GLN A 192 6.02 -18.06 -7.41
C GLN A 192 7.18 -17.72 -6.46
N LYS A 193 8.34 -17.34 -7.01
CA LYS A 193 9.36 -16.71 -6.16
C LYS A 193 8.88 -15.30 -5.84
N ASP A 194 9.01 -14.92 -4.58
CA ASP A 194 8.74 -13.54 -4.14
C ASP A 194 9.63 -12.59 -4.98
N LEU A 195 9.06 -11.47 -5.43
CA LEU A 195 9.80 -10.49 -6.25
C LEU A 195 11.07 -10.01 -5.54
N MET A 196 11.04 -9.95 -4.21
CA MET A 196 12.19 -9.57 -3.39
C MET A 196 13.30 -10.62 -3.40
N GLU A 197 12.98 -11.92 -3.53
CA GLU A 197 13.97 -12.99 -3.57
C GLU A 197 14.77 -13.04 -4.88
N GLU A 198 14.23 -12.45 -5.94
CA GLU A 198 14.88 -12.40 -7.26
C GLU A 198 15.83 -11.22 -7.44
N LEU A 199 15.88 -10.30 -6.49
CA LEU A 199 16.83 -9.18 -6.57
C LEU A 199 18.25 -9.71 -6.48
N PRO A 200 19.15 -9.24 -7.38
CA PRO A 200 20.56 -9.63 -7.29
C PRO A 200 21.11 -9.21 -5.93
N ALA A 201 21.53 -10.19 -5.13
CA ALA A 201 22.09 -9.98 -3.80
C ALA A 201 23.33 -9.06 -3.78
N SER A 202 23.88 -8.75 -4.95
CA SER A 202 25.16 -8.10 -5.15
C SER A 202 25.09 -6.65 -5.63
N VAL A 203 23.90 -6.08 -5.91
CA VAL A 203 23.82 -4.73 -6.46
C VAL A 203 23.52 -3.74 -5.34
N ALA A 204 24.57 -3.36 -4.60
CA ALA A 204 24.51 -2.13 -3.81
C ALA A 204 24.49 -0.92 -4.76
N ILE A 205 23.58 0.01 -4.52
CA ILE A 205 23.48 1.27 -5.27
C ILE A 205 23.97 2.39 -4.35
N PRO A 206 25.26 2.81 -4.48
CA PRO A 206 25.82 3.86 -3.67
C PRO A 206 25.06 5.18 -3.84
N LYS A 207 24.99 5.97 -2.78
CA LYS A 207 24.51 7.36 -2.84
C LYS A 207 25.35 8.13 -3.88
N ASP A 208 24.69 8.94 -4.68
CA ASP A 208 25.31 9.74 -5.75
C ASP A 208 25.98 8.94 -6.89
N GLY A 209 25.89 7.61 -6.87
CA GLY A 209 26.32 6.76 -7.97
C GLY A 209 25.47 6.95 -9.25
N ARG A 210 25.93 6.40 -10.38
CA ARG A 210 25.24 6.54 -11.67
C ARG A 210 23.79 6.06 -11.61
N LEU A 211 23.53 4.86 -11.09
CA LEU A 211 22.17 4.32 -10.99
C LEU A 211 21.28 5.16 -10.06
N PHE A 212 21.86 5.71 -8.99
CA PHE A 212 21.14 6.58 -8.08
C PHE A 212 20.67 7.86 -8.80
N LYS A 213 21.56 8.53 -9.51
CA LYS A 213 21.24 9.74 -10.29
C LYS A 213 20.25 9.48 -11.44
N GLU A 214 20.35 8.31 -12.08
CA GLU A 214 19.39 7.89 -13.09
C GLU A 214 17.99 7.68 -12.47
N ALA A 215 17.88 7.08 -11.28
CA ALA A 215 16.62 6.92 -10.58
C ALA A 215 15.99 8.27 -10.20
N GLU A 216 16.80 9.22 -9.68
CA GLU A 216 16.34 10.58 -9.39
C GLU A 216 15.80 11.28 -10.65
N LYS A 217 16.52 11.18 -11.76
CA LYS A 217 16.12 11.75 -13.05
C LYS A 217 14.79 11.17 -13.50
N TYR A 218 14.64 9.84 -13.53
CA TYR A 218 13.41 9.20 -13.98
C TYR A 218 12.23 9.48 -13.06
N TYR A 219 12.45 9.50 -11.75
CA TYR A 219 11.42 9.84 -10.80
C TYR A 219 10.87 11.26 -11.06
N ARG A 220 11.77 12.24 -11.24
CA ARG A 220 11.41 13.62 -11.61
C ARG A 220 10.62 13.67 -12.91
N GLU A 221 11.15 13.10 -13.99
CA GLU A 221 10.51 13.08 -15.31
C GLU A 221 9.11 12.43 -15.28
N ASN A 222 8.95 11.34 -14.53
CA ASN A 222 7.67 10.67 -14.40
C ASN A 222 6.66 11.50 -13.60
N LEU A 223 7.07 12.17 -12.53
CA LEU A 223 6.20 13.10 -11.77
C LEU A 223 5.78 14.29 -12.63
N GLU A 224 6.69 14.90 -13.38
CA GLU A 224 6.39 15.99 -14.33
C GLU A 224 5.36 15.56 -15.38
N GLN A 225 5.48 14.33 -15.90
CA GLN A 225 4.51 13.77 -16.85
C GLN A 225 3.15 13.50 -16.19
N MET A 226 3.09 13.04 -14.94
CA MET A 226 1.83 12.90 -14.21
C MET A 226 1.14 14.25 -14.02
N VAL A 227 1.90 15.29 -13.67
CA VAL A 227 1.42 16.68 -13.56
C VAL A 227 0.90 17.17 -14.92
N GLU A 228 1.60 16.89 -16.00
CA GLU A 228 1.16 17.28 -17.36
C GLU A 228 -0.15 16.59 -17.76
N ILE A 229 -0.29 15.29 -17.51
CA ILE A 229 -1.53 14.52 -17.76
C ILE A 229 -2.70 15.14 -16.99
N ALA A 230 -2.54 15.37 -15.68
CA ALA A 230 -3.58 15.95 -14.84
C ALA A 230 -3.95 17.38 -15.30
N SER A 231 -2.94 18.22 -15.61
CA SER A 231 -3.14 19.60 -16.04
C SER A 231 -3.83 19.69 -17.39
N SER A 232 -3.47 18.82 -18.35
CA SER A 232 -4.13 18.73 -19.65
C SER A 232 -5.61 18.34 -19.51
N ALA A 233 -5.93 17.54 -18.52
CA ALA A 233 -7.31 17.18 -18.16
C ALA A 233 -7.99 18.21 -17.23
N LYS A 234 -7.31 19.31 -16.86
CA LYS A 234 -7.78 20.33 -15.91
C LYS A 234 -8.12 19.76 -14.53
N LEU A 235 -7.44 18.71 -14.11
CA LEU A 235 -7.64 18.04 -12.84
C LEU A 235 -6.65 18.55 -11.80
N PRO A 236 -7.09 18.82 -10.56
CA PRO A 236 -6.18 19.02 -9.43
C PRO A 236 -5.39 17.74 -9.16
N ILE A 237 -4.07 17.91 -8.91
CA ILE A 237 -3.18 16.83 -8.51
C ILE A 237 -2.39 17.24 -7.27
N VAL A 238 -2.35 16.35 -6.28
CA VAL A 238 -1.55 16.49 -5.06
C VAL A 238 -0.37 15.53 -5.15
N LEU A 239 0.85 16.05 -5.04
CA LEU A 239 2.05 15.26 -4.88
C LEU A 239 2.41 15.17 -3.39
N SER A 240 2.43 13.95 -2.86
CA SER A 240 2.66 13.65 -1.44
C SER A 240 3.98 12.92 -1.27
N THR A 241 4.79 13.35 -0.31
CA THR A 241 6.03 12.65 0.07
C THR A 241 5.74 11.37 0.84
N VAL A 242 6.67 10.41 0.81
CA VAL A 242 6.57 9.13 1.54
C VAL A 242 7.52 9.12 2.73
N ALA A 243 7.06 8.55 3.85
CA ALA A 243 7.86 8.32 5.05
C ALA A 243 8.31 6.86 5.13
N SER A 244 9.39 6.60 5.84
CA SER A 244 9.90 5.25 6.11
C SER A 244 10.26 5.05 7.58
N ASN A 245 10.36 3.81 8.00
CA ASN A 245 10.85 3.43 9.32
C ASN A 245 12.34 3.80 9.43
N LEU A 246 12.65 4.81 10.21
CA LEU A 246 14.00 5.31 10.39
C LEU A 246 14.69 4.64 11.59
N SER A 247 14.11 4.77 12.80
CA SER A 247 14.73 4.24 14.03
C SER A 247 14.47 2.75 14.24
N GLY A 248 13.35 2.23 13.75
CA GLY A 248 12.94 0.83 13.95
C GLY A 248 13.39 -0.15 12.84
N HIS A 249 14.26 0.25 11.92
CA HIS A 249 14.75 -0.62 10.85
C HIS A 249 16.19 -0.27 10.47
N SER A 250 17.13 -1.18 10.76
CA SER A 250 18.54 -1.01 10.43
C SER A 250 18.79 -1.07 8.91
N PRO A 251 19.89 -0.49 8.42
CA PRO A 251 20.26 -0.61 7.01
C PRO A 251 20.36 -2.07 6.55
N VAL A 252 19.92 -2.33 5.32
CA VAL A 252 19.95 -3.67 4.71
C VAL A 252 21.34 -3.96 4.15
N SER A 253 21.92 -2.99 3.44
CA SER A 253 23.26 -3.09 2.89
C SER A 253 24.14 -2.02 3.52
N PHE A 254 24.95 -2.45 4.46
CA PHE A 254 25.99 -1.59 5.03
C PHE A 254 27.27 -1.76 4.23
N LEU A 255 27.61 -0.73 3.50
CA LEU A 255 28.91 -0.64 2.86
C LEU A 255 29.94 -0.25 3.92
N LEU A 256 31.06 -0.97 3.99
CA LEU A 256 32.22 -0.47 4.72
C LEU A 256 32.77 0.77 4.00
N PRO A 257 33.42 1.68 4.69
CA PRO A 257 34.06 2.83 4.06
C PRO A 257 34.96 2.37 2.92
N GLU A 258 34.75 2.93 1.73
CA GLU A 258 35.58 2.65 0.56
C GLU A 258 36.75 3.64 0.48
N ASN A 259 37.85 3.22 -0.11
CA ASN A 259 39.02 4.07 -0.39
C ASN A 259 39.78 4.59 0.86
N LEU A 260 39.67 3.91 2.00
CA LEU A 260 40.56 4.12 3.14
C LEU A 260 41.87 3.38 2.93
N ASP A 261 42.96 3.93 3.43
CA ASP A 261 44.18 3.12 3.54
C ASP A 261 44.03 2.00 4.58
N PRO A 262 44.89 0.97 4.58
CA PRO A 262 44.73 -0.17 5.50
C PRO A 262 44.75 0.20 6.98
N GLN A 263 45.50 1.22 7.38
CA GLN A 263 45.58 1.66 8.77
C GLN A 263 44.30 2.38 9.19
N ASP A 264 43.82 3.33 8.38
CA ASP A 264 42.56 4.04 8.61
C ASP A 264 41.38 3.07 8.67
N MET A 265 41.37 2.02 7.83
CA MET A 265 40.35 0.99 7.86
C MET A 265 40.40 0.17 9.16
N GLU A 266 41.59 -0.20 9.63
CA GLU A 266 41.77 -0.89 10.90
C GLU A 266 41.30 -0.02 12.07
N ASP A 267 41.75 1.23 12.14
CA ASP A 267 41.37 2.18 13.19
C ASP A 267 39.87 2.44 13.20
N TRP A 268 39.26 2.65 12.02
CA TRP A 268 37.81 2.80 11.89
C TRP A 268 37.08 1.57 12.42
N THR A 269 37.53 0.39 12.04
CA THR A 269 36.90 -0.89 12.43
C THR A 269 36.98 -1.10 13.95
N VAL A 270 38.12 -0.84 14.55
CA VAL A 270 38.31 -0.95 16.01
C VAL A 270 37.38 0.01 16.76
N LEU A 271 37.32 1.27 16.34
CA LEU A 271 36.47 2.28 16.95
C LEU A 271 34.98 1.95 16.80
N PHE A 272 34.58 1.51 15.61
CA PHE A 272 33.19 1.13 15.34
C PHE A 272 32.75 -0.04 16.24
N TYR A 273 33.50 -1.15 16.27
CA TYR A 273 33.13 -2.31 17.10
C TYR A 273 33.22 -2.02 18.60
N LYS A 274 34.11 -1.13 19.04
CA LYS A 274 34.14 -0.66 20.43
C LYS A 274 32.87 0.12 20.76
N GLY A 275 32.42 1.00 19.85
CA GLY A 275 31.14 1.69 19.98
C GLY A 275 29.95 0.73 20.02
N GLU A 276 29.94 -0.30 19.16
CA GLU A 276 28.93 -1.36 19.17
C GLU A 276 28.87 -2.07 20.53
N HIS A 277 30.02 -2.50 21.06
CA HIS A 277 30.08 -3.19 22.34
C HIS A 277 29.53 -2.31 23.49
N LEU A 278 29.96 -1.05 23.56
CA LEU A 278 29.47 -0.11 24.55
C LEU A 278 27.94 0.15 24.40
N SER A 279 27.41 0.15 23.18
CA SER A 279 25.97 0.27 22.93
C SER A 279 25.18 -0.92 23.48
N VAL A 280 25.70 -2.14 23.35
CA VAL A 280 25.10 -3.35 23.94
C VAL A 280 25.07 -3.26 25.46
N GLU A 281 26.10 -2.70 26.06
CA GLU A 281 26.20 -2.45 27.51
C GLU A 281 25.38 -1.23 27.97
N LYS A 282 24.69 -0.52 27.04
CA LYS A 282 23.90 0.71 27.29
C LYS A 282 24.73 1.88 27.81
N LEU A 283 26.03 1.89 27.55
CA LEU A 283 26.95 2.99 27.86
C LEU A 283 26.92 4.02 26.72
N TRP A 284 25.76 4.65 26.54
CA TRP A 284 25.42 5.43 25.34
C TRP A 284 26.34 6.61 25.07
N HIS A 285 26.84 7.30 26.10
CA HIS A 285 27.80 8.42 25.96
C HIS A 285 29.14 7.93 25.42
N ASP A 286 29.68 6.86 26.03
CA ASP A 286 30.98 6.32 25.65
C ASP A 286 30.90 5.66 24.25
N ALA A 287 29.78 4.99 23.96
CA ALA A 287 29.51 4.45 22.64
C ALA A 287 29.51 5.54 21.57
N LEU A 288 28.76 6.62 21.78
CA LEU A 288 28.68 7.74 20.85
C LEU A 288 30.04 8.40 20.63
N GLU A 289 30.87 8.50 21.65
CA GLU A 289 32.24 9.05 21.54
C GLU A 289 33.10 8.19 20.59
N GLN A 290 33.08 6.85 20.75
CA GLN A 290 33.84 5.95 19.88
C GLN A 290 33.32 6.00 18.43
N LEU A 291 31.99 6.01 18.25
CA LEU A 291 31.39 6.11 16.93
C LEU A 291 31.71 7.44 16.24
N LYS A 292 31.79 8.56 16.98
CA LYS A 292 32.23 9.85 16.43
C LYS A 292 33.71 9.88 16.03
N GLN A 293 34.56 9.16 16.77
CA GLN A 293 35.95 8.98 16.35
C GLN A 293 36.05 8.16 15.06
N ALA A 294 35.23 7.11 14.89
CA ALA A 294 35.12 6.38 13.64
C ALA A 294 34.59 7.29 12.50
N GLU A 295 33.56 8.10 12.77
CA GLU A 295 33.02 9.07 11.81
C GLU A 295 34.08 10.07 11.32
N ALA A 296 34.98 10.51 12.19
CA ALA A 296 36.05 11.43 11.83
C ALA A 296 37.05 10.82 10.83
N ILE A 297 37.23 9.49 10.83
CA ILE A 297 38.02 8.78 9.82
C ILE A 297 37.20 8.64 8.54
N SER A 298 35.96 8.18 8.64
CA SER A 298 35.04 8.10 7.50
C SER A 298 33.58 8.08 7.95
N SER A 299 32.79 9.00 7.40
CA SER A 299 31.33 9.07 7.60
C SER A 299 30.53 8.24 6.57
N ASN A 300 31.18 7.53 5.64
CA ASN A 300 30.52 6.82 4.57
C ASN A 300 30.10 5.39 4.97
N SER A 301 29.32 5.27 6.05
CA SER A 301 28.77 3.98 6.51
C SER A 301 27.36 4.16 7.06
N SER A 302 26.40 3.53 6.41
CA SER A 302 24.99 3.55 6.84
C SER A 302 24.80 2.97 8.25
N LEU A 303 25.57 1.94 8.61
CA LEU A 303 25.47 1.30 9.91
C LEU A 303 26.06 2.19 11.03
N LEU A 304 27.16 2.90 10.76
CA LEU A 304 27.74 3.87 11.70
C LEU A 304 26.69 4.91 12.11
N HIS A 305 26.06 5.58 11.11
CA HIS A 305 25.04 6.58 11.38
C HIS A 305 23.81 5.99 12.07
N TYR A 306 23.40 4.77 11.73
CA TYR A 306 22.31 4.09 12.41
C TYR A 306 22.61 3.89 13.91
N ARG A 307 23.82 3.45 14.27
CA ARG A 307 24.25 3.29 15.67
C ARG A 307 24.37 4.60 16.42
N MET A 308 24.90 5.63 15.76
CA MET A 308 24.93 6.99 16.33
C MET A 308 23.51 7.49 16.59
N GLY A 309 22.59 7.25 15.66
CA GLY A 309 21.17 7.57 15.83
C GLY A 309 20.56 6.90 17.06
N GLN A 310 20.82 5.61 17.27
CA GLN A 310 20.34 4.86 18.45
C GLN A 310 20.94 5.39 19.77
N CYS A 311 22.24 5.68 19.79
CA CYS A 311 22.87 6.29 20.97
C CYS A 311 22.23 7.65 21.30
N LEU A 312 22.05 8.50 20.29
CA LEU A 312 21.45 9.82 20.44
C LEU A 312 19.98 9.76 20.87
N GLU A 313 19.21 8.81 20.35
CA GLU A 313 17.81 8.58 20.77
C GLU A 313 17.75 8.14 22.23
N SER A 314 18.63 7.22 22.65
CA SER A 314 18.75 6.78 24.04
C SER A 314 19.20 7.89 25.02
N LEU A 315 19.91 8.89 24.49
CA LEU A 315 20.32 10.10 25.21
C LEU A 315 19.29 11.23 25.10
N GLU A 316 18.11 10.98 24.54
CA GLU A 316 17.03 11.95 24.32
C GLU A 316 17.44 13.15 23.42
N ARG A 317 18.49 13.01 22.62
CA ARG A 317 18.98 14.00 21.65
C ARG A 317 18.28 13.80 20.29
N TYR A 318 16.96 13.84 20.29
CA TYR A 318 16.10 13.40 19.16
C TYR A 318 16.35 14.13 17.85
N SER A 319 16.63 15.43 17.87
CA SER A 319 16.90 16.20 16.65
C SER A 319 18.19 15.76 15.95
N GLU A 320 19.20 15.38 16.72
CA GLU A 320 20.46 14.86 16.18
C GLU A 320 20.28 13.40 15.77
N SER A 321 19.62 12.61 16.60
CA SER A 321 19.25 11.22 16.28
C SER A 321 18.53 11.11 14.94
N ARG A 322 17.55 11.98 14.68
CA ARG A 322 16.83 12.00 13.40
C ARG A 322 17.77 12.20 12.21
N LYS A 323 18.73 13.13 12.30
CA LYS A 323 19.70 13.39 11.23
C LYS A 323 20.56 12.17 10.95
N GLU A 324 21.00 11.49 12.00
CA GLU A 324 21.81 10.28 11.87
C GLU A 324 21.01 9.13 11.21
N PHE A 325 19.77 8.91 11.61
CA PHE A 325 18.93 7.91 10.97
C PHE A 325 18.57 8.28 9.50
N GLU A 326 18.36 9.54 9.18
CA GLU A 326 18.17 10.00 7.81
C GLU A 326 19.44 9.75 6.96
N MET A 327 20.62 10.00 7.52
CA MET A 327 21.90 9.70 6.86
C MET A 327 22.07 8.18 6.68
N ALA A 328 21.75 7.39 7.70
CA ALA A 328 21.79 5.93 7.62
C ALA A 328 20.90 5.38 6.48
N ARG A 329 19.67 5.89 6.34
CA ARG A 329 18.79 5.56 5.22
C ARG A 329 19.40 5.98 3.87
N ASP A 330 19.97 7.17 3.78
CA ASP A 330 20.49 7.71 2.54
C ASP A 330 21.80 7.04 2.09
N LEU A 331 22.54 6.46 3.01
CA LEU A 331 23.75 5.68 2.74
C LEU A 331 23.47 4.18 2.55
N ASP A 332 22.26 3.68 2.87
CA ASP A 332 21.90 2.27 2.68
C ASP A 332 22.00 1.90 1.20
N GLY A 333 22.90 0.99 0.85
CA GLY A 333 23.09 0.53 -0.53
C GLY A 333 21.89 -0.23 -1.10
N CYS A 334 21.01 -0.76 -0.26
CA CYS A 334 19.78 -1.44 -0.65
C CYS A 334 18.59 -0.46 -0.60
N ARG A 335 18.15 0.01 -1.76
CA ARG A 335 17.27 1.17 -1.95
C ARG A 335 15.77 0.84 -1.84
N PHE A 336 15.33 0.09 -0.84
CA PHE A 336 13.89 -0.14 -0.60
C PHE A 336 13.19 1.04 0.09
N ARG A 337 13.94 1.90 0.78
CA ARG A 337 13.43 3.14 1.35
C ARG A 337 13.75 4.31 0.43
N ALA A 338 12.76 5.17 0.18
CA ALA A 338 12.97 6.39 -0.60
C ALA A 338 14.05 7.27 0.05
N PRO A 339 15.09 7.68 -0.68
CA PRO A 339 16.11 8.58 -0.15
C PRO A 339 15.56 9.99 0.08
N GLY A 340 16.24 10.76 0.95
CA GLY A 340 15.84 12.14 1.28
C GLY A 340 15.75 13.07 0.08
N SER A 341 16.56 12.85 -0.94
CA SER A 341 16.54 13.64 -2.20
C SER A 341 15.21 13.53 -2.94
N PHE A 342 14.51 12.40 -2.85
CA PHE A 342 13.19 12.24 -3.49
C PHE A 342 12.14 13.19 -2.91
N ARG A 343 12.22 13.50 -1.61
CA ARG A 343 11.37 14.52 -1.00
C ARG A 343 11.57 15.90 -1.63
N GLY A 344 12.84 16.25 -1.92
CA GLY A 344 13.19 17.46 -2.65
C GLY A 344 12.61 17.46 -4.07
N ILE A 345 12.73 16.33 -4.79
CA ILE A 345 12.18 16.18 -6.14
C ILE A 345 10.66 16.39 -6.16
N VAL A 346 9.91 15.79 -5.24
CA VAL A 346 8.44 15.95 -5.15
C VAL A 346 8.07 17.41 -4.93
N ARG A 347 8.79 18.11 -4.03
CA ARG A 347 8.58 19.54 -3.77
C ARG A 347 8.87 20.37 -5.00
N ASP A 348 10.05 20.20 -5.59
CA ASP A 348 10.49 20.97 -6.76
C ASP A 348 9.50 20.83 -7.93
N VAL A 349 9.06 19.61 -8.24
CA VAL A 349 8.10 19.37 -9.33
C VAL A 349 6.77 20.06 -9.07
N ALA A 350 6.31 20.06 -7.83
CA ALA A 350 5.06 20.73 -7.49
C ALA A 350 5.18 22.27 -7.52
N GLU A 351 6.29 22.82 -7.03
CA GLU A 351 6.49 24.26 -6.87
C GLU A 351 6.98 24.95 -8.18
N GLN A 352 7.82 24.27 -8.98
CA GLN A 352 8.32 24.82 -10.25
C GLN A 352 7.27 24.82 -11.37
N THR A 353 6.15 24.13 -11.18
CA THR A 353 5.04 24.15 -12.12
C THR A 353 4.06 25.25 -11.71
N PRO A 354 4.08 26.45 -12.32
CA PRO A 354 3.22 27.56 -11.93
C PRO A 354 1.77 27.32 -12.42
N ARG A 355 1.16 26.24 -11.98
CA ARG A 355 -0.20 25.82 -12.34
C ARG A 355 -1.04 25.79 -11.09
N SER A 356 -2.19 26.45 -11.12
CA SER A 356 -3.12 26.55 -9.98
C SER A 356 -3.74 25.23 -9.54
N ASN A 357 -3.52 24.14 -10.30
CA ASN A 357 -4.07 22.81 -10.03
C ASN A 357 -3.03 21.80 -9.49
N VAL A 358 -1.79 22.23 -9.23
CA VAL A 358 -0.74 21.35 -8.68
C VAL A 358 -0.48 21.72 -7.22
N PHE A 359 -0.49 20.73 -6.35
CA PHE A 359 -0.36 20.93 -4.90
C PHE A 359 0.71 20.02 -4.33
N PHE A 360 1.39 20.48 -3.30
CA PHE A 360 2.41 19.75 -2.56
C PHE A 360 1.95 19.51 -1.11
N VAL A 361 2.12 18.28 -0.62
CA VAL A 361 1.98 17.94 0.79
C VAL A 361 3.19 17.15 1.27
N ASP A 362 3.91 17.69 2.25
CA ASP A 362 5.03 17.00 2.89
C ASP A 362 4.53 16.08 3.99
N SER A 363 3.93 14.96 3.59
CA SER A 363 3.35 13.98 4.52
C SER A 363 4.41 13.34 5.41
N ALA A 364 5.63 13.14 4.90
CA ALA A 364 6.74 12.58 5.67
C ALA A 364 7.13 13.51 6.84
N GLU A 365 7.22 14.82 6.58
CA GLU A 365 7.52 15.79 7.64
C GLU A 365 6.36 15.93 8.62
N GLN A 366 5.12 15.97 8.11
CA GLN A 366 3.96 16.10 8.99
C GLN A 366 3.82 14.88 9.92
N LEU A 367 4.09 13.66 9.43
CA LEU A 367 4.15 12.47 10.28
C LEU A 367 5.26 12.58 11.34
N ALA A 368 6.44 13.07 10.95
CA ALA A 368 7.54 13.26 11.89
C ALA A 368 7.23 14.32 12.97
N VAL A 369 6.56 15.41 12.59
CA VAL A 369 6.10 16.43 13.57
C VAL A 369 5.05 15.85 14.51
N GLU A 370 4.11 15.03 14.01
CA GLU A 370 3.09 14.38 14.83
C GLU A 370 3.64 13.29 15.76
N ALA A 371 4.74 12.64 15.37
CA ALA A 371 5.45 11.69 16.24
C ALA A 371 6.05 12.39 17.49
N GLY A 372 6.13 13.72 17.48
CA GLY A 372 6.72 14.51 18.53
C GLY A 372 8.25 14.43 18.52
N PRO A 373 8.90 14.37 19.68
CA PRO A 373 10.36 14.32 19.74
C PRO A 373 10.94 13.00 19.21
N ALA A 374 10.23 11.88 19.37
CA ALA A 374 10.71 10.57 18.93
C ALA A 374 10.84 10.47 17.42
N VAL A 375 11.84 9.73 16.94
CA VAL A 375 12.04 9.50 15.52
C VAL A 375 11.00 8.49 14.99
N LEU A 376 10.57 8.67 13.74
CA LEU A 376 9.65 7.74 13.09
C LEU A 376 10.22 6.31 13.08
N GLY A 377 9.49 5.40 13.71
CA GLY A 377 9.92 4.03 13.94
C GLY A 377 8.76 3.03 13.90
N SER A 378 8.92 1.92 14.63
CA SER A 378 7.94 0.82 14.71
C SER A 378 6.60 1.21 15.36
N ASN A 379 6.46 2.42 15.90
CA ASN A 379 5.18 3.00 16.31
C ASN A 379 4.28 3.42 15.14
N TYR A 380 4.87 3.66 13.95
CA TYR A 380 4.14 4.01 12.72
C TYR A 380 4.23 2.94 11.65
N PHE A 381 5.23 2.05 11.72
CA PHE A 381 5.52 1.07 10.67
C PHE A 381 5.56 -0.34 11.23
N LEU A 382 5.22 -1.30 10.36
CA LEU A 382 5.37 -2.73 10.65
C LEU A 382 6.81 -3.20 10.43
N GLU A 383 7.44 -2.72 9.36
CA GLU A 383 8.81 -3.02 8.97
C GLU A 383 9.43 -1.79 8.26
N HIS A 384 10.16 -1.91 7.16
CA HIS A 384 10.94 -0.80 6.56
C HIS A 384 10.10 0.36 6.01
N VAL A 385 8.91 0.10 5.41
CA VAL A 385 8.08 1.14 4.75
C VAL A 385 6.58 0.99 4.94
N HIS A 386 6.08 -0.19 5.28
CA HIS A 386 4.64 -0.40 5.38
C HIS A 386 4.10 0.09 6.72
N TYR A 387 3.08 0.94 6.63
CA TYR A 387 2.45 1.51 7.82
C TYR A 387 1.74 0.43 8.64
N ASN A 388 1.81 0.54 9.96
CA ASN A 388 0.84 -0.12 10.83
C ASN A 388 -0.49 0.65 10.84
N LEU A 389 -1.53 0.15 11.52
CA LEU A 389 -2.84 0.79 11.53
C LEU A 389 -2.80 2.22 12.08
N HIS A 390 -1.93 2.49 13.06
CA HIS A 390 -1.71 3.84 13.58
C HIS A 390 -1.10 4.76 12.51
N GLY A 391 -0.06 4.31 11.81
CA GLY A 391 0.57 5.07 10.71
C GLY A 391 -0.42 5.39 9.59
N HIS A 392 -1.25 4.42 9.17
CA HIS A 392 -2.33 4.66 8.21
C HIS A 392 -3.31 5.73 8.70
N ARG A 393 -3.70 5.68 9.97
CA ARG A 393 -4.62 6.67 10.57
C ARG A 393 -4.03 8.07 10.57
N ARG A 394 -2.78 8.22 10.99
CA ARG A 394 -2.12 9.52 11.03
C ARG A 394 -1.98 10.12 9.64
N LEU A 395 -1.57 9.32 8.65
CA LEU A 395 -1.48 9.77 7.26
C LEU A 395 -2.86 10.18 6.70
N ALA A 396 -3.91 9.42 7.00
CA ALA A 396 -5.27 9.78 6.59
C ALA A 396 -5.74 11.12 7.17
N ILE A 397 -5.41 11.41 8.44
CA ILE A 397 -5.72 12.69 9.10
C ILE A 397 -4.97 13.83 8.41
N ILE A 398 -3.67 13.67 8.15
CA ILE A 398 -2.83 14.67 7.46
C ILE A 398 -3.42 15.01 6.09
N LEU A 399 -3.71 14.00 5.28
CA LEU A 399 -4.25 14.19 3.94
C LEU A 399 -5.69 14.75 3.98
N SER A 400 -6.52 14.31 4.94
CA SER A 400 -7.86 14.84 5.12
C SER A 400 -7.85 16.33 5.47
N ARG A 401 -6.96 16.75 6.37
CA ARG A 401 -6.76 18.17 6.69
C ARG A 401 -6.31 18.96 5.47
N PHE A 402 -5.33 18.42 4.73
CA PHE A 402 -4.83 19.05 3.52
C PHE A 402 -5.94 19.23 2.47
N VAL A 403 -6.73 18.20 2.19
CA VAL A 403 -7.86 18.27 1.25
C VAL A 403 -8.90 19.29 1.71
N GLN A 404 -9.26 19.31 3.00
CA GLN A 404 -10.20 20.27 3.54
C GLN A 404 -9.72 21.72 3.36
N GLU A 405 -8.49 22.02 3.81
CA GLU A 405 -7.98 23.38 3.86
C GLU A 405 -7.49 23.88 2.49
N GLN A 406 -6.74 23.05 1.75
CA GLN A 406 -6.07 23.49 0.52
C GLN A 406 -6.90 23.28 -0.75
N ILE A 407 -7.70 22.20 -0.80
CA ILE A 407 -8.48 21.88 -2.00
C ILE A 407 -9.91 22.42 -1.88
N LEU A 408 -10.61 22.10 -0.77
CA LEU A 408 -12.00 22.48 -0.57
C LEU A 408 -12.17 23.89 0.02
N LYS A 409 -11.07 24.52 0.47
CA LYS A 409 -11.06 25.84 1.14
C LYS A 409 -12.01 25.90 2.34
N ARG A 410 -12.01 24.83 3.14
CA ARG A 410 -12.86 24.66 4.34
C ARG A 410 -11.99 24.56 5.58
N GLN A 411 -12.51 25.05 6.70
CA GLN A 411 -11.80 24.99 7.98
C GLN A 411 -11.68 23.55 8.50
N TRP A 412 -10.49 23.17 8.97
CA TRP A 412 -10.29 21.92 9.67
C TRP A 412 -10.81 21.99 11.10
N ASN A 413 -11.63 21.03 11.51
CA ASN A 413 -12.13 20.91 12.87
C ASN A 413 -11.64 19.61 13.51
N VAL A 414 -10.70 19.72 14.46
CA VAL A 414 -10.11 18.58 15.18
C VAL A 414 -11.18 17.82 15.98
N ALA A 415 -12.17 18.50 16.56
CA ALA A 415 -13.22 17.85 17.35
C ALA A 415 -14.08 16.84 16.56
N ARG A 416 -14.04 16.91 15.22
CA ARG A 416 -14.71 15.93 14.35
C ARG A 416 -13.80 14.78 13.90
N VAL A 417 -12.60 14.65 14.43
CA VAL A 417 -11.76 13.45 14.20
C VAL A 417 -12.27 12.36 15.12
N PRO A 418 -12.66 11.19 14.62
CA PRO A 418 -13.02 10.05 15.47
C PRO A 418 -11.88 9.71 16.42
N THR A 419 -12.22 9.24 17.60
CA THR A 419 -11.25 8.55 18.46
C THR A 419 -10.70 7.31 17.75
N ASP A 420 -9.61 6.75 18.26
CA ASP A 420 -9.04 5.53 17.68
C ASP A 420 -10.08 4.40 17.67
N SER A 421 -10.75 4.15 18.78
CA SER A 421 -11.84 3.16 18.86
C SER A 421 -13.02 3.49 17.94
N GLY A 422 -13.38 4.76 17.80
CA GLY A 422 -14.43 5.18 16.86
C GLY A 422 -14.05 4.91 15.40
N MET A 423 -12.79 5.13 15.02
CA MET A 423 -12.31 4.80 13.69
C MET A 423 -12.27 3.27 13.47
N ASP A 424 -11.85 2.49 14.47
CA ASP A 424 -11.85 1.03 14.41
C ASP A 424 -13.25 0.47 14.13
N GLN A 425 -14.27 1.00 14.80
CA GLN A 425 -15.67 0.64 14.54
C GLN A 425 -16.11 1.01 13.11
N LEU A 426 -15.76 2.20 12.63
CA LEU A 426 -16.10 2.66 11.28
C LEU A 426 -15.39 1.86 10.17
N LEU A 427 -14.26 1.26 10.48
CA LEU A 427 -13.51 0.38 9.60
C LEU A 427 -13.99 -1.08 9.66
N GLY A 428 -14.76 -1.43 10.69
CA GLY A 428 -15.06 -2.83 10.99
C GLY A 428 -13.79 -3.61 11.36
N LEU A 429 -12.87 -2.97 12.11
CA LEU A 429 -11.60 -3.59 12.51
C LEU A 429 -11.86 -4.80 13.42
N LEU A 430 -11.15 -5.88 13.15
CA LEU A 430 -11.16 -7.11 13.94
C LEU A 430 -9.85 -7.25 14.73
N PRO A 431 -9.86 -7.88 15.91
CA PRO A 431 -8.61 -8.16 16.64
C PRO A 431 -7.59 -8.92 15.80
N GLU A 432 -8.04 -9.84 14.95
CA GLU A 432 -7.23 -10.67 14.08
C GLU A 432 -6.51 -9.87 12.95
N ASP A 433 -6.96 -8.66 12.63
CA ASP A 433 -6.29 -7.81 11.64
C ASP A 433 -4.88 -7.39 12.09
N HIS A 434 -4.69 -7.13 13.39
CA HIS A 434 -3.37 -6.83 13.95
C HIS A 434 -2.40 -8.00 13.75
N LEU A 435 -2.88 -9.22 14.00
CA LEU A 435 -2.11 -10.45 13.80
C LEU A 435 -1.77 -10.68 12.32
N SER A 436 -2.73 -10.42 11.42
CA SER A 436 -2.51 -10.50 9.98
C SER A 436 -1.35 -9.60 9.55
N GLY A 437 -1.37 -8.32 9.92
CA GLY A 437 -0.31 -7.38 9.62
C GLY A 437 1.06 -7.80 10.18
N LEU A 438 1.11 -8.26 11.43
CA LEU A 438 2.34 -8.74 12.07
C LEU A 438 2.87 -10.03 11.43
N SER A 439 1.99 -10.97 11.03
CA SER A 439 2.38 -12.22 10.37
C SER A 439 3.04 -11.94 9.01
N TYR A 440 2.51 -11.00 8.26
CA TYR A 440 3.14 -10.55 7.02
C TYR A 440 4.46 -9.80 7.25
N ALA A 441 4.53 -8.93 8.26
CA ALA A 441 5.77 -8.25 8.62
C ALA A 441 6.85 -9.28 8.98
N LEU A 442 6.50 -10.34 9.72
CA LEU A 442 7.41 -11.42 10.04
C LEU A 442 7.90 -12.16 8.78
N LYS A 443 6.99 -12.43 7.81
CA LYS A 443 7.37 -13.02 6.51
C LYS A 443 8.36 -12.11 5.78
N VAL A 444 8.05 -10.83 5.61
CA VAL A 444 8.94 -9.85 4.94
C VAL A 444 10.31 -9.79 5.61
N MET A 445 10.36 -9.74 6.95
CA MET A 445 11.62 -9.71 7.71
C MET A 445 12.37 -11.05 7.73
N SER A 446 11.76 -12.12 7.26
CA SER A 446 12.35 -13.47 7.21
C SER A 446 12.93 -13.85 5.84
N VAL A 447 12.67 -13.04 4.80
CA VAL A 447 13.17 -13.30 3.44
C VAL A 447 14.25 -12.30 3.04
N PHE A 448 15.06 -12.67 2.05
CA PHE A 448 16.03 -11.75 1.45
C PHE A 448 15.31 -10.55 0.81
N PRO A 449 15.85 -9.34 0.90
CA PRO A 449 17.10 -8.95 1.57
C PRO A 449 16.93 -8.61 3.06
N MET A 450 15.69 -8.47 3.57
CA MET A 450 15.40 -8.01 4.95
C MET A 450 15.97 -8.94 6.02
N ALA A 451 16.03 -10.24 5.75
CA ALA A 451 16.66 -11.22 6.64
C ALA A 451 18.18 -11.00 6.84
N LYS A 452 18.80 -10.13 6.04
CA LYS A 452 20.23 -9.79 6.09
C LYS A 452 20.53 -8.46 6.78
N THR A 453 19.51 -7.73 7.24
CA THR A 453 19.75 -6.52 8.03
C THR A 453 20.55 -6.85 9.29
N PHE A 454 21.33 -5.90 9.76
CA PHE A 454 22.21 -6.11 10.91
C PHE A 454 21.47 -6.61 12.15
N ASP A 455 20.30 -6.01 12.44
CA ASP A 455 19.46 -6.35 13.60
C ASP A 455 18.27 -7.28 13.23
N ALA A 456 18.36 -8.04 12.13
CA ALA A 456 17.25 -8.85 11.63
C ALA A 456 16.63 -9.78 12.68
N ASN A 457 17.46 -10.42 13.52
CA ASN A 457 17.01 -11.31 14.58
C ASN A 457 16.20 -10.53 15.65
N LEU A 458 16.73 -9.39 16.11
CA LEU A 458 16.07 -8.56 17.12
C LEU A 458 14.71 -8.04 16.62
N HIS A 459 14.64 -7.62 15.34
CA HIS A 459 13.38 -7.17 14.75
C HIS A 459 12.37 -8.32 14.65
N ARG A 460 12.79 -9.50 14.21
CA ARG A 460 11.91 -10.69 14.15
C ARG A 460 11.41 -11.09 15.54
N ASP A 461 12.31 -11.13 16.53
CA ASP A 461 11.95 -11.47 17.90
C ASP A 461 10.93 -10.46 18.48
N ALA A 462 11.09 -9.18 18.19
CA ALA A 462 10.14 -8.13 18.60
C ALA A 462 8.76 -8.33 17.92
N ILE A 463 8.72 -8.67 16.63
CA ILE A 463 7.47 -8.98 15.93
C ILE A 463 6.84 -10.24 16.50
N VAL A 464 7.60 -11.31 16.74
CA VAL A 464 7.11 -12.56 17.35
C VAL A 464 6.55 -12.31 18.75
N ALA A 465 7.19 -11.46 19.56
CA ALA A 465 6.68 -11.10 20.87
C ALA A 465 5.31 -10.39 20.78
N LYS A 466 5.15 -9.45 19.82
CA LYS A 466 3.85 -8.81 19.56
C LYS A 466 2.79 -9.80 19.06
N ILE A 467 3.16 -10.69 18.14
CA ILE A 467 2.25 -11.75 17.68
C ILE A 467 1.76 -12.60 18.86
N ARG A 468 2.65 -13.01 19.75
CA ARG A 468 2.25 -13.80 20.95
C ARG A 468 1.31 -13.02 21.87
N GLN A 469 1.56 -11.73 22.03
CA GLN A 469 0.69 -10.86 22.83
C GLN A 469 -0.71 -10.77 22.22
N GLU A 470 -0.82 -10.39 20.94
CA GLU A 470 -2.11 -10.25 20.23
C GLU A 470 -2.84 -11.59 20.13
N PHE A 471 -2.13 -12.68 19.82
CA PHE A 471 -2.70 -14.02 19.74
C PHE A 471 -3.25 -14.49 21.09
N GLY A 472 -2.63 -14.09 22.20
CA GLY A 472 -3.11 -14.39 23.55
C GLY A 472 -4.41 -13.66 23.93
N LEU A 473 -4.83 -12.63 23.19
CA LEU A 473 -6.10 -11.93 23.39
C LEU A 473 -7.28 -12.65 22.72
N LEU A 474 -7.01 -13.54 21.77
CA LEU A 474 -8.03 -14.34 21.09
C LEU A 474 -8.48 -15.50 21.98
N ASP A 475 -9.76 -15.89 21.87
CA ASP A 475 -10.22 -17.12 22.46
C ASP A 475 -9.64 -18.35 21.72
N ARG A 476 -9.75 -19.53 22.35
CA ARG A 476 -9.15 -20.76 21.84
C ARG A 476 -9.63 -21.11 20.42
N GLU A 477 -10.89 -20.90 20.11
CA GLU A 477 -11.44 -21.23 18.81
C GLU A 477 -10.97 -20.24 17.72
N GLN A 478 -10.90 -18.94 18.04
CA GLN A 478 -10.28 -17.94 17.16
C GLN A 478 -8.81 -18.26 16.90
N GLN A 479 -8.06 -18.68 17.93
CA GLN A 479 -6.66 -19.11 17.79
C GLN A 479 -6.53 -20.31 16.84
N GLU A 480 -7.38 -21.33 16.99
CA GLU A 480 -7.39 -22.51 16.12
C GLU A 480 -7.67 -22.14 14.66
N VAL A 481 -8.63 -21.26 14.41
CA VAL A 481 -8.97 -20.81 13.05
C VAL A 481 -7.83 -20.01 12.46
N PHE A 482 -7.36 -18.99 13.18
CA PHE A 482 -6.31 -18.10 12.69
C PHE A 482 -5.02 -18.86 12.36
N ALA A 483 -4.63 -19.84 13.18
CA ALA A 483 -3.45 -20.66 12.95
C ALA A 483 -3.53 -21.53 11.67
N ASN A 484 -4.73 -21.77 11.15
CA ASN A 484 -4.97 -22.56 9.93
C ASN A 484 -5.18 -21.70 8.67
N LEU A 485 -5.27 -20.37 8.79
CA LEU A 485 -5.42 -19.49 7.65
C LEU A 485 -4.08 -19.31 6.90
N SER A 486 -4.16 -19.27 5.58
CA SER A 486 -3.02 -18.84 4.76
C SER A 486 -2.77 -17.35 4.93
N LEU A 487 -1.54 -16.90 4.64
CA LEU A 487 -1.25 -15.45 4.65
C LEU A 487 -2.09 -14.68 3.63
N ASP A 488 -2.43 -15.30 2.51
CA ASP A 488 -3.26 -14.67 1.48
C ASP A 488 -4.72 -14.52 1.95
N ASP A 489 -5.28 -15.52 2.65
CA ASP A 489 -6.60 -15.39 3.28
C ASP A 489 -6.61 -14.31 4.36
N MET A 490 -5.53 -14.21 5.14
CA MET A 490 -5.37 -13.16 6.15
C MET A 490 -5.35 -11.76 5.54
N ALA A 491 -4.69 -11.59 4.38
CA ALA A 491 -4.54 -10.28 3.73
C ALA A 491 -5.81 -9.81 3.01
N VAL A 492 -6.57 -10.73 2.42
CA VAL A 492 -7.64 -10.36 1.46
C VAL A 492 -9.03 -10.72 1.98
N ARG A 493 -9.16 -11.81 2.75
CA ARG A 493 -10.46 -12.41 3.09
C ARG A 493 -10.63 -12.77 4.56
N LEU A 494 -9.89 -12.17 5.46
CA LEU A 494 -9.90 -12.53 6.88
C LEU A 494 -11.32 -12.60 7.47
N ALA A 495 -12.10 -11.53 7.32
CA ALA A 495 -13.46 -11.46 7.84
C ALA A 495 -14.39 -12.52 7.20
N ALA A 496 -14.26 -12.75 5.89
CA ALA A 496 -15.02 -13.77 5.19
C ALA A 496 -14.66 -15.18 5.65
N ALA A 497 -13.36 -15.49 5.75
CA ALA A 497 -12.86 -16.80 6.16
C ALA A 497 -13.29 -17.17 7.59
N LEU A 498 -13.16 -16.23 8.53
CA LEU A 498 -13.62 -16.39 9.90
C LEU A 498 -15.14 -16.55 9.95
N GLY A 499 -15.89 -15.73 9.20
CA GLY A 499 -17.34 -15.86 9.10
C GLY A 499 -17.77 -17.22 8.55
N ASP A 500 -17.08 -17.74 7.52
CA ASP A 500 -17.38 -19.07 6.94
C ASP A 500 -17.12 -20.18 7.95
N HIS A 501 -16.03 -20.12 8.70
CA HIS A 501 -15.72 -21.08 9.75
C HIS A 501 -16.84 -21.16 10.80
N PHE A 502 -17.28 -20.01 11.36
CA PHE A 502 -18.32 -20.00 12.38
C PHE A 502 -19.70 -20.38 11.82
N ARG A 503 -19.99 -20.10 10.54
CA ARG A 503 -21.16 -20.61 9.84
C ARG A 503 -21.16 -22.14 9.81
N ASP A 504 -20.07 -22.76 9.41
CA ASP A 504 -19.97 -24.21 9.24
C ASP A 504 -20.15 -24.94 10.58
N LYS A 505 -19.78 -24.29 11.67
CA LYS A 505 -20.08 -24.73 13.05
C LYS A 505 -21.47 -24.33 13.58
N ARG A 506 -22.28 -23.65 12.78
CA ARG A 506 -23.61 -23.12 13.16
C ARG A 506 -23.58 -22.15 14.35
N GLN A 507 -22.47 -21.44 14.53
CA GLN A 507 -22.30 -20.42 15.58
C GLN A 507 -22.68 -19.03 15.02
N PHE A 508 -23.96 -18.84 14.67
CA PHE A 508 -24.43 -17.67 13.91
C PHE A 508 -24.20 -16.33 14.61
N THR A 509 -24.24 -16.28 15.93
CA THR A 509 -23.92 -15.03 16.67
C THR A 509 -22.46 -14.62 16.48
N ARG A 510 -21.54 -15.57 16.44
CA ARG A 510 -20.12 -15.29 16.15
C ARG A 510 -19.91 -14.98 14.66
N GLU A 511 -20.56 -15.73 13.77
CA GLU A 511 -20.55 -15.42 12.33
C GLU A 511 -20.97 -13.96 12.10
N LEU A 512 -22.00 -13.48 12.79
CA LEU A 512 -22.56 -12.14 12.59
C LEU A 512 -21.53 -11.02 12.80
N LEU A 513 -20.63 -11.17 13.79
CA LEU A 513 -19.54 -10.21 14.01
C LEU A 513 -18.69 -10.02 12.74
N TYR A 514 -18.27 -11.12 12.15
CA TYR A 514 -17.41 -11.11 10.97
C TYR A 514 -18.16 -10.66 9.70
N ARG A 515 -19.44 -11.05 9.53
CA ARG A 515 -20.27 -10.60 8.40
C ARG A 515 -20.56 -9.10 8.47
N ARG A 516 -20.79 -8.54 9.66
CA ARG A 516 -20.94 -7.08 9.82
C ARG A 516 -19.64 -6.35 9.50
N SER A 517 -18.50 -6.85 9.96
CA SER A 517 -17.17 -6.33 9.59
C SER A 517 -16.98 -6.36 8.07
N ASP A 518 -17.22 -7.49 7.44
CA ASP A 518 -17.06 -7.65 6.00
C ASP A 518 -17.97 -6.70 5.20
N GLN A 519 -19.23 -6.52 5.62
CA GLN A 519 -20.17 -5.57 5.00
C GLN A 519 -19.73 -4.10 5.13
N ILE A 520 -19.13 -3.71 6.25
CA ILE A 520 -18.55 -2.37 6.44
C ILE A 520 -17.38 -2.16 5.46
N ARG A 521 -16.56 -3.17 5.28
CA ARG A 521 -15.38 -3.14 4.42
C ARG A 521 -15.75 -3.11 2.95
N ARG A 522 -16.63 -4.02 2.50
CA ARG A 522 -16.99 -4.25 1.10
C ARG A 522 -18.48 -4.03 0.82
N PRO A 523 -19.00 -2.79 1.02
CA PRO A 523 -20.42 -2.48 0.84
C PRO A 523 -20.90 -2.56 -0.62
N TRP A 524 -19.99 -2.72 -1.57
CA TRP A 524 -20.25 -2.88 -3.02
C TRP A 524 -20.30 -4.34 -3.48
N ASP A 525 -20.07 -5.30 -2.59
CA ASP A 525 -20.01 -6.72 -2.93
C ASP A 525 -21.38 -7.38 -2.63
N SER A 526 -22.00 -7.97 -3.67
CA SER A 526 -23.30 -8.61 -3.54
C SER A 526 -23.28 -9.89 -2.70
N ASP A 527 -22.16 -10.64 -2.76
CA ASP A 527 -22.03 -11.88 -2.00
C ASP A 527 -21.84 -11.59 -0.51
N VAL A 528 -21.10 -10.52 -0.18
CA VAL A 528 -20.97 -10.05 1.20
C VAL A 528 -22.32 -9.63 1.77
N ALA A 529 -23.10 -8.85 1.02
CA ALA A 529 -24.44 -8.44 1.44
C ALA A 529 -25.37 -9.65 1.62
N TYR A 530 -25.32 -10.63 0.72
CA TYR A 530 -26.06 -11.88 0.84
C TYR A 530 -25.63 -12.69 2.08
N CYS A 531 -24.33 -12.85 2.33
CA CYS A 531 -23.82 -13.60 3.48
C CYS A 531 -24.28 -12.99 4.80
N LEU A 532 -24.29 -11.64 4.90
CA LEU A 532 -24.85 -10.96 6.07
C LEU A 532 -26.36 -11.20 6.22
N ALA A 533 -27.13 -11.05 5.11
CA ALA A 533 -28.56 -11.30 5.12
C ALA A 533 -28.90 -12.73 5.58
N ARG A 534 -28.20 -13.73 5.05
CA ARG A 534 -28.38 -15.13 5.42
C ARG A 534 -28.06 -15.38 6.89
N CYS A 535 -26.97 -14.80 7.40
CA CYS A 535 -26.59 -14.94 8.82
C CYS A 535 -27.66 -14.33 9.74
N LEU A 536 -28.14 -13.12 9.41
CA LEU A 536 -29.21 -12.46 10.16
C LEU A 536 -30.52 -13.27 10.12
N ALA A 537 -30.88 -13.85 8.97
CA ALA A 537 -32.06 -14.67 8.79
C ALA A 537 -32.02 -15.97 9.63
N ALA A 538 -30.83 -16.49 9.96
CA ALA A 538 -30.63 -17.66 10.80
C ALA A 538 -30.74 -17.37 12.30
N LEU A 539 -30.83 -16.09 12.68
CA LEU A 539 -30.97 -15.62 14.06
C LEU A 539 -32.38 -15.03 14.25
N ASP A 540 -33.24 -15.67 15.01
CA ASP A 540 -34.66 -15.27 15.19
C ASP A 540 -34.79 -13.80 15.61
N GLU A 541 -33.94 -13.34 16.54
CA GLU A 541 -33.93 -11.97 17.07
C GLU A 541 -33.46 -10.90 16.03
N HIS A 542 -32.73 -11.31 14.98
CA HIS A 542 -32.20 -10.42 13.93
C HIS A 542 -32.85 -10.63 12.56
N ARG A 543 -33.85 -11.52 12.46
CA ARG A 543 -34.44 -11.94 11.18
C ARG A 543 -34.99 -10.77 10.35
N THR A 544 -35.58 -9.76 10.98
CA THR A 544 -36.09 -8.56 10.32
C THR A 544 -34.97 -7.68 9.77
N GLU A 545 -33.80 -7.69 10.38
CA GLU A 545 -32.63 -6.96 9.89
C GLU A 545 -32.08 -7.55 8.57
N ALA A 546 -32.39 -8.82 8.24
CA ALA A 546 -31.93 -9.51 7.04
C ALA A 546 -32.49 -8.89 5.73
N ILE A 547 -33.64 -8.21 5.81
CA ILE A 547 -34.33 -7.65 4.63
C ILE A 547 -33.45 -6.65 3.87
N GLU A 548 -32.83 -5.71 4.59
CA GLU A 548 -32.04 -4.65 3.95
C GLU A 548 -30.76 -5.18 3.28
N PRO A 549 -29.90 -6.00 3.90
CA PRO A 549 -28.77 -6.60 3.22
C PRO A 549 -29.17 -7.49 2.04
N CYS A 550 -30.29 -8.23 2.15
CA CYS A 550 -30.81 -9.06 1.05
C CYS A 550 -31.24 -8.20 -0.13
N ARG A 551 -31.97 -7.11 0.11
CA ARG A 551 -32.33 -6.12 -0.92
C ARG A 551 -31.08 -5.52 -1.55
N ARG A 552 -30.08 -5.18 -0.75
CA ARG A 552 -28.81 -4.65 -1.23
C ARG A 552 -28.07 -5.62 -2.14
N ALA A 553 -28.03 -6.91 -1.78
CA ALA A 553 -27.43 -7.95 -2.62
C ALA A 553 -28.07 -7.98 -4.03
N LEU A 554 -29.41 -7.91 -4.11
CA LEU A 554 -30.16 -7.90 -5.36
C LEU A 554 -29.98 -6.59 -6.15
N GLN A 555 -29.85 -5.45 -5.48
CA GLN A 555 -29.53 -4.19 -6.16
C GLN A 555 -28.12 -4.21 -6.79
N LEU A 556 -27.14 -4.80 -6.12
CA LEU A 556 -25.77 -4.93 -6.60
C LEU A 556 -25.65 -5.98 -7.72
N ASN A 557 -26.40 -7.06 -7.61
CA ASN A 557 -26.46 -8.13 -8.61
C ASN A 557 -27.89 -8.65 -8.75
N PRO A 558 -28.67 -8.14 -9.72
CA PRO A 558 -30.05 -8.59 -9.95
C PRO A 558 -30.18 -10.08 -10.31
N ARG A 559 -29.09 -10.74 -10.69
CA ARG A 559 -29.04 -12.17 -11.02
C ARG A 559 -28.51 -13.04 -9.88
N HIS A 560 -28.44 -12.54 -8.67
CA HIS A 560 -27.96 -13.28 -7.51
C HIS A 560 -29.04 -14.28 -7.04
N GLU A 561 -28.99 -15.51 -7.57
CA GLU A 561 -30.01 -16.54 -7.34
C GLU A 561 -30.29 -16.84 -5.86
N GLN A 562 -29.22 -16.94 -5.06
CA GLN A 562 -29.36 -17.26 -3.63
C GLN A 562 -30.03 -16.12 -2.85
N ALA A 563 -29.68 -14.86 -3.17
CA ALA A 563 -30.34 -13.70 -2.57
C ALA A 563 -31.81 -13.61 -2.98
N ALA A 564 -32.16 -13.95 -4.23
CA ALA A 564 -33.55 -13.98 -4.70
C ALA A 564 -34.39 -15.03 -3.94
N LYS A 565 -33.82 -16.22 -3.68
CA LYS A 565 -34.49 -17.24 -2.87
C LYS A 565 -34.72 -16.77 -1.44
N LEU A 566 -33.67 -16.26 -0.79
CA LEU A 566 -33.78 -15.73 0.57
C LEU A 566 -34.77 -14.57 0.65
N TRP A 567 -34.81 -13.69 -0.35
CA TRP A 567 -35.79 -12.60 -0.42
C TRP A 567 -37.23 -13.11 -0.41
N ALA A 568 -37.52 -14.14 -1.22
CA ALA A 568 -38.85 -14.77 -1.25
C ALA A 568 -39.22 -15.41 0.10
N GLU A 569 -38.30 -16.09 0.77
CA GLU A 569 -38.51 -16.69 2.09
C GLU A 569 -38.81 -15.63 3.16
N LEU A 570 -38.03 -14.52 3.19
CA LEU A 570 -38.25 -13.42 4.16
C LEU A 570 -39.61 -12.73 4.00
N HIS A 571 -40.18 -12.73 2.77
CA HIS A 571 -41.49 -12.10 2.51
C HIS A 571 -42.66 -13.08 2.58
N ALA A 572 -42.43 -14.39 2.41
CA ALA A 572 -43.48 -15.39 2.54
C ALA A 572 -43.96 -15.59 4.00
N GLU A 573 -43.07 -15.32 4.95
CA GLU A 573 -43.35 -15.50 6.39
C GLU A 573 -43.80 -14.22 7.10
N SER A 574 -43.85 -13.07 6.40
CA SER A 574 -44.43 -11.83 6.94
C SER A 574 -45.97 -11.89 6.77
N PRO A 575 -46.78 -12.07 7.85
CA PRO A 575 -48.21 -11.92 7.73
C PRO A 575 -48.52 -10.50 7.27
N GLN A 576 -49.37 -10.36 6.28
CA GLN A 576 -49.91 -9.07 5.84
C GLN A 576 -50.41 -8.28 7.06
N GLN A 577 -49.70 -7.22 7.45
CA GLN A 577 -50.25 -6.16 8.29
C GLN A 577 -50.67 -4.98 7.43
#